data_bbf4f20f1deb9566c04984e9ff813b06
#
_entry.id   bbf4f20f1deb9566c04984e9ff813b06
#
_cell.length_a   1.000
_cell.length_b   1.000
_cell.length_c   1.000
_cell.angle_alpha   90.00
_cell.angle_beta   90.00
_cell.angle_gamma   90.00
#
_symmetry.space_group_name_H-M   'P 1'
#
loop_
_entity.id
_entity.type
_entity.pdbx_description
1 polymer ?
#
loop_
_entity_poly.entity_id
_entity_poly.type
_entity_poly.pdbx_seq_one_letter_code
_entity_poly.pdbx_strand_id
1 'polypeptide(L)'
;QSPFFGAGLHKYREACENLGTYGTYYLESAGPGVCFHPHNITLQLLSETGMIGFVIFYLMVIFLAISSLRTYFKKKLWLNFAIVFSIIFTCFLPIQSGTSFFANKYGAIIWLLIGVMLATNRLFNKVKVLNKK
;
A
#
# COMPACT_ATOMS: atom_id res chain seq x y z
N GLN A 1 -16.89 14.95 5.78
CA GLN A 1 -15.69 14.12 5.82
C GLN A 1 -14.46 15.02 5.78
N SER A 2 -13.46 14.76 6.62
CA SER A 2 -12.22 15.54 6.62
C SER A 2 -11.25 14.98 5.58
N PRO A 3 -10.75 15.77 4.63
CA PRO A 3 -9.77 15.30 3.65
C PRO A 3 -8.44 14.87 4.30
N PHE A 4 -8.19 15.33 5.53
CA PHE A 4 -6.97 14.99 6.26
C PHE A 4 -7.04 13.63 6.94
N PHE A 5 -8.22 13.22 7.47
CA PHE A 5 -8.41 12.01 8.26
C PHE A 5 -9.18 10.91 7.50
N GLY A 6 -9.71 11.22 6.32
CA GLY A 6 -10.50 10.29 5.51
C GLY A 6 -11.87 9.97 6.10
N ALA A 7 -12.47 8.91 5.58
CA ALA A 7 -13.79 8.42 6.00
C ALA A 7 -13.73 7.43 7.17
N GLY A 8 -12.55 6.93 7.50
CA GLY A 8 -12.33 5.83 8.43
C GLY A 8 -12.16 4.49 7.72
N LEU A 9 -11.48 3.55 8.41
CA LEU A 9 -11.21 2.21 7.88
C LEU A 9 -12.52 1.46 7.58
N HIS A 10 -12.60 0.84 6.41
CA HIS A 10 -13.80 0.14 5.91
C HIS A 10 -15.06 1.01 5.73
N LYS A 11 -14.95 2.33 5.88
CA LYS A 11 -16.09 3.25 5.79
C LYS A 11 -16.31 3.83 4.39
N TYR A 12 -15.49 3.45 3.42
CA TYR A 12 -15.60 3.97 2.05
C TYR A 12 -17.00 3.78 1.47
N ARG A 13 -17.58 2.59 1.61
CA ARG A 13 -18.91 2.26 1.10
C ARG A 13 -19.99 3.12 1.75
N GLU A 14 -20.01 3.18 3.07
CA GLU A 14 -20.94 4.00 3.84
C GLU A 14 -20.79 5.48 3.50
N ALA A 15 -19.56 5.95 3.35
CA ALA A 15 -19.26 7.32 2.97
C ALA A 15 -19.76 7.64 1.54
N CYS A 16 -19.60 6.71 0.61
CA CYS A 16 -20.07 6.83 -0.76
C CYS A 16 -21.61 6.84 -0.83
N GLU A 17 -22.27 5.94 -0.10
CA GLU A 17 -23.74 5.88 -0.03
C GLU A 17 -24.33 7.17 0.59
N ASN A 18 -23.65 7.77 1.58
CA ASN A 18 -24.06 9.01 2.23
C ASN A 18 -23.79 10.28 1.40
N LEU A 19 -22.93 10.22 0.37
CA LEU A 19 -22.68 11.35 -0.53
C LEU A 19 -23.90 11.68 -1.44
N GLY A 20 -24.93 10.83 -1.41
CA GLY A 20 -26.20 11.06 -2.09
C GLY A 20 -26.06 11.32 -3.58
N THR A 21 -26.88 12.20 -4.11
CA THR A 21 -27.10 12.50 -5.53
C THR A 21 -25.86 12.86 -6.36
N TYR A 22 -24.74 13.24 -5.75
CA TYR A 22 -23.50 13.55 -6.48
C TYR A 22 -22.79 12.30 -7.04
N GLY A 23 -23.04 11.12 -6.46
CA GLY A 23 -22.55 9.84 -6.98
C GLY A 23 -23.39 9.26 -8.11
N THR A 24 -24.64 9.72 -8.26
CA THR A 24 -25.62 9.13 -9.20
C THR A 24 -25.35 9.45 -10.66
N TYR A 25 -24.68 10.55 -10.99
CA TYR A 25 -24.38 10.90 -12.38
C TYR A 25 -23.48 9.87 -13.10
N TYR A 26 -22.67 9.12 -12.36
CA TYR A 26 -21.86 8.04 -12.92
C TYR A 26 -22.47 6.65 -12.73
N LEU A 27 -23.57 6.53 -12.01
CA LEU A 27 -24.18 5.26 -11.58
C LEU A 27 -25.54 4.98 -12.23
N GLU A 28 -26.01 5.86 -13.12
CA GLU A 28 -27.29 5.67 -13.82
C GLU A 28 -27.35 4.36 -14.63
N SER A 29 -26.18 3.85 -15.06
CA SER A 29 -26.06 2.56 -15.73
C SER A 29 -25.94 1.34 -14.80
N ALA A 30 -25.64 1.55 -13.51
CA ALA A 30 -25.36 0.47 -12.55
C ALA A 30 -26.47 0.27 -11.49
N GLY A 31 -27.52 1.12 -11.51
CA GLY A 31 -28.62 1.09 -10.55
C GLY A 31 -28.34 1.85 -9.25
N PRO A 32 -29.38 2.24 -8.52
CA PRO A 32 -29.24 3.01 -7.28
C PRO A 32 -28.56 2.19 -6.19
N GLY A 33 -27.52 2.75 -5.57
CA GLY A 33 -26.90 2.22 -4.35
C GLY A 33 -25.66 1.35 -4.54
N VAL A 34 -25.07 1.31 -5.74
CA VAL A 34 -23.87 0.48 -5.97
C VAL A 34 -22.61 1.32 -5.81
N CYS A 35 -22.15 1.46 -4.58
CA CYS A 35 -20.82 2.01 -4.29
C CYS A 35 -19.80 0.89 -4.28
N PHE A 36 -19.07 0.73 -5.39
CA PHE A 36 -17.91 -0.16 -5.45
C PHE A 36 -16.75 0.47 -4.68
N HIS A 37 -16.03 -0.32 -3.89
CA HIS A 37 -14.78 0.15 -3.31
C HIS A 37 -13.74 0.39 -4.43
N PRO A 38 -12.85 1.36 -4.28
CA PRO A 38 -11.84 1.63 -5.29
C PRO A 38 -10.92 0.40 -5.43
N HIS A 39 -10.85 -0.14 -6.65
CA HIS A 39 -9.94 -1.23 -6.99
C HIS A 39 -8.48 -0.76 -7.08
N ASN A 40 -8.12 0.25 -6.29
CA ASN A 40 -6.80 0.87 -6.28
C ASN A 40 -6.40 1.17 -4.83
N ILE A 41 -5.29 0.57 -4.39
CA ILE A 41 -4.78 0.70 -3.02
C ILE A 41 -4.51 2.16 -2.66
N THR A 42 -3.96 2.94 -3.59
CA THR A 42 -3.66 4.36 -3.39
C THR A 42 -4.92 5.18 -3.11
N LEU A 43 -5.95 4.99 -3.95
CA LEU A 43 -7.22 5.69 -3.78
C LEU A 43 -7.95 5.23 -2.52
N GLN A 44 -7.87 3.94 -2.19
CA GLN A 44 -8.47 3.41 -0.98
C GLN A 44 -7.82 4.00 0.27
N LEU A 45 -6.48 3.99 0.34
CA LEU A 45 -5.75 4.60 1.45
C LEU A 45 -6.12 6.08 1.60
N LEU A 46 -6.12 6.82 0.49
CA LEU A 46 -6.45 8.24 0.52
C LEU A 46 -7.90 8.50 1.00
N SER A 47 -8.85 7.70 0.56
CA SER A 47 -10.26 7.86 0.94
C SER A 47 -10.55 7.44 2.38
N GLU A 48 -9.94 6.35 2.86
CA GLU A 48 -10.23 5.79 4.18
C GLU A 48 -9.36 6.39 5.29
N THR A 49 -8.07 6.65 5.02
CA THR A 49 -7.12 7.19 6.03
C THR A 49 -6.81 8.68 5.84
N GLY A 50 -7.29 9.25 4.75
CA GLY A 50 -7.04 10.64 4.40
C GLY A 50 -5.59 10.90 3.98
N MET A 51 -5.27 12.18 3.79
CA MET A 51 -3.95 12.63 3.38
C MET A 51 -2.86 12.24 4.38
N ILE A 52 -3.15 12.27 5.67
CA ILE A 52 -2.16 11.98 6.73
C ILE A 52 -1.77 10.50 6.66
N GLY A 53 -2.74 9.59 6.68
CA GLY A 53 -2.45 8.16 6.62
C GLY A 53 -1.79 7.75 5.31
N PHE A 54 -2.24 8.34 4.20
CA PHE A 54 -1.63 8.17 2.88
C PHE A 54 -0.14 8.55 2.87
N VAL A 55 0.20 9.74 3.36
CA VAL A 55 1.59 10.23 3.41
C VAL A 55 2.45 9.34 4.30
N ILE A 56 1.98 9.00 5.50
CA ILE A 56 2.74 8.13 6.43
C ILE A 56 3.01 6.77 5.77
N PHE A 57 2.01 6.17 5.13
CA PHE A 57 2.16 4.89 4.47
C PHE A 57 3.19 4.94 3.34
N TYR A 58 3.10 5.92 2.45
CA TYR A 58 4.04 6.04 1.34
C TYR A 58 5.45 6.42 1.79
N LEU A 59 5.60 7.21 2.85
CA LEU A 59 6.91 7.46 3.46
C LEU A 59 7.54 6.15 3.97
N MET A 60 6.76 5.26 4.58
CA MET A 60 7.23 3.93 4.97
C MET A 60 7.70 3.11 3.75
N VAL A 61 6.91 3.06 2.69
CA VAL A 61 7.28 2.33 1.46
C VAL A 61 8.55 2.90 0.82
N ILE A 62 8.66 4.23 0.73
CA ILE A 62 9.85 4.93 0.23
C ILE A 62 11.08 4.62 1.09
N PHE A 63 10.93 4.66 2.42
CA PHE A 63 12.01 4.31 3.34
C PHE A 63 12.51 2.88 3.10
N LEU A 64 11.61 1.91 2.92
CA LEU A 64 11.96 0.52 2.61
C LEU A 64 12.68 0.41 1.26
N ALA A 65 12.21 1.12 0.25
CA ALA A 65 12.85 1.18 -1.07
C ALA A 65 14.28 1.73 -0.98
N ILE A 66 14.45 2.87 -0.32
CA ILE A 66 15.76 3.51 -0.13
C ILE A 66 16.70 2.60 0.68
N SER A 67 16.20 1.96 1.74
CA SER A 67 16.98 1.02 2.54
C SER A 67 17.49 -0.16 1.71
N SER A 68 16.64 -0.70 0.84
CA SER A 68 16.99 -1.78 -0.08
C SER A 68 18.03 -1.34 -1.13
N LEU A 69 17.83 -0.17 -1.73
CA LEU A 69 18.77 0.42 -2.68
C LEU A 69 20.14 0.65 -2.04
N ARG A 70 20.19 1.21 -0.83
CA ARG A 70 21.46 1.40 -0.09
C ARG A 70 22.16 0.07 0.17
N THR A 71 21.41 -0.97 0.51
CA THR A 71 21.95 -2.31 0.72
C THR A 71 22.50 -2.89 -0.57
N TYR A 72 21.81 -2.70 -1.69
CA TYR A 72 22.25 -3.11 -3.02
C TYR A 72 23.57 -2.42 -3.41
N PHE A 73 23.62 -1.08 -3.39
CA PHE A 73 24.82 -0.35 -3.79
C PHE A 73 26.03 -0.64 -2.90
N LYS A 74 25.83 -0.81 -1.58
CA LYS A 74 26.92 -1.10 -0.65
C LYS A 74 27.43 -2.54 -0.70
N LYS A 75 26.56 -3.50 -1.02
CA LYS A 75 26.84 -4.92 -0.86
C LYS A 75 26.70 -5.72 -2.16
N LYS A 76 26.24 -5.09 -3.24
CA LYS A 76 25.91 -5.73 -4.54
C LYS A 76 24.97 -6.93 -4.41
N LEU A 77 24.02 -6.87 -3.48
CA LEU A 77 23.06 -7.95 -3.21
C LEU A 77 21.84 -7.80 -4.11
N TRP A 78 21.93 -8.29 -5.33
CA TRP A 78 20.88 -8.26 -6.33
C TRP A 78 19.57 -8.88 -5.84
N LEU A 79 19.65 -10.00 -5.09
CA LEU A 79 18.47 -10.72 -4.64
C LEU A 79 17.60 -9.87 -3.71
N ASN A 80 18.20 -9.17 -2.75
CA ASN A 80 17.45 -8.27 -1.85
C ASN A 80 16.79 -7.14 -2.62
N PHE A 81 17.52 -6.53 -3.55
CA PHE A 81 16.96 -5.47 -4.41
C PHE A 81 15.79 -6.00 -5.24
N ALA A 82 15.96 -7.15 -5.91
CA ALA A 82 14.94 -7.75 -6.75
C ALA A 82 13.66 -8.08 -5.96
N ILE A 83 13.79 -8.66 -4.76
CA ILE A 83 12.65 -8.98 -3.88
C ILE A 83 11.89 -7.70 -3.51
N VAL A 84 12.58 -6.70 -2.97
CA VAL A 84 11.94 -5.47 -2.50
C VAL A 84 11.34 -4.70 -3.66
N PHE A 85 12.06 -4.58 -4.78
CA PHE A 85 11.57 -3.91 -5.97
C PHE A 85 10.33 -4.59 -6.55
N SER A 86 10.33 -5.93 -6.65
CA SER A 86 9.18 -6.69 -7.13
C SER A 86 7.94 -6.47 -6.26
N ILE A 87 8.09 -6.48 -4.94
CA ILE A 87 6.99 -6.25 -4.01
C ILE A 87 6.43 -4.82 -4.17
N ILE A 88 7.31 -3.81 -4.22
CA ILE A 88 6.89 -2.41 -4.41
C ILE A 88 6.18 -2.24 -5.74
N PHE A 89 6.76 -2.77 -6.81
CA PHE A 89 6.21 -2.69 -8.15
C PHE A 89 4.84 -3.39 -8.25
N THR A 90 4.70 -4.56 -7.64
CA THR A 90 3.47 -5.36 -7.74
C THR A 90 2.36 -4.84 -6.82
N CYS A 91 2.68 -4.33 -5.63
CA CYS A 91 1.67 -4.02 -4.62
C CYS A 91 1.39 -2.52 -4.45
N PHE A 92 2.37 -1.66 -4.70
CA PHE A 92 2.29 -0.26 -4.27
C PHE A 92 2.35 0.78 -5.40
N LEU A 93 2.42 0.35 -6.66
CA LEU A 93 2.27 1.30 -7.75
C LEU A 93 0.85 1.86 -7.83
N PRO A 94 0.69 3.18 -7.95
CA PRO A 94 -0.62 3.82 -7.97
C PRO A 94 -1.49 3.46 -9.18
N ILE A 95 -0.89 2.85 -10.20
CA ILE A 95 -1.57 2.47 -11.45
C ILE A 95 -2.25 1.09 -11.33
N GLN A 96 -1.91 0.30 -10.31
CA GLN A 96 -2.43 -1.06 -10.19
C GLN A 96 -3.88 -1.08 -9.74
N SER A 97 -4.69 -1.84 -10.47
CA SER A 97 -6.01 -2.27 -10.04
C SER A 97 -5.84 -3.49 -9.13
N GLY A 98 -6.29 -3.39 -7.90
CA GLY A 98 -6.19 -4.46 -6.92
C GLY A 98 -7.47 -4.61 -6.09
N THR A 99 -7.52 -5.64 -5.31
CA THR A 99 -8.54 -5.84 -4.28
C THR A 99 -8.26 -4.95 -3.07
N SER A 100 -9.27 -4.78 -2.22
CA SER A 100 -9.20 -3.93 -1.03
C SER A 100 -7.97 -4.23 -0.17
N PHE A 101 -7.16 -3.20 0.11
CA PHE A 101 -6.00 -3.27 1.01
C PHE A 101 -6.38 -3.73 2.43
N PHE A 102 -7.56 -3.33 2.88
CA PHE A 102 -8.07 -3.69 4.21
C PHE A 102 -8.90 -4.98 4.21
N ALA A 103 -9.04 -5.68 3.07
CA ALA A 103 -9.67 -6.99 3.05
C ALA A 103 -8.79 -8.02 3.78
N ASN A 104 -9.39 -8.82 4.68
CA ASN A 104 -8.69 -9.73 5.57
C ASN A 104 -7.64 -10.62 4.87
N LYS A 105 -7.97 -11.19 3.71
CA LYS A 105 -7.06 -12.08 2.99
C LYS A 105 -5.91 -11.32 2.30
N TYR A 106 -6.23 -10.25 1.58
CA TYR A 106 -5.24 -9.49 0.81
C TYR A 106 -4.39 -8.60 1.71
N GLY A 107 -4.99 -7.98 2.72
CA GLY A 107 -4.25 -7.22 3.73
C GLY A 107 -3.21 -8.08 4.43
N ALA A 108 -3.55 -9.31 4.83
CA ALA A 108 -2.59 -10.24 5.44
C ALA A 108 -1.40 -10.54 4.52
N ILE A 109 -1.64 -10.76 3.22
CA ILE A 109 -0.57 -11.00 2.24
C ILE A 109 0.33 -9.77 2.11
N ILE A 110 -0.24 -8.57 2.01
CA ILE A 110 0.53 -7.33 1.87
C ILE A 110 1.40 -7.09 3.11
N TRP A 111 0.85 -7.27 4.31
CA TRP A 111 1.62 -7.14 5.56
C TRP A 111 2.70 -8.21 5.68
N LEU A 112 2.44 -9.45 5.24
CA LEU A 112 3.45 -10.50 5.14
C LEU A 112 4.59 -10.07 4.20
N LEU A 113 4.27 -9.55 3.02
CA LEU A 113 5.27 -9.08 2.07
C LEU A 113 6.09 -7.91 2.61
N ILE A 114 5.49 -6.96 3.32
CA ILE A 114 6.21 -5.90 4.04
C ILE A 114 7.14 -6.51 5.09
N GLY A 115 6.68 -7.51 5.83
CA GLY A 115 7.50 -8.27 6.78
C GLY A 115 8.70 -8.95 6.12
N VAL A 116 8.51 -9.56 4.96
CA VAL A 116 9.60 -10.16 4.15
C VAL A 116 10.60 -9.09 3.70
N MET A 117 10.13 -7.92 3.26
CA MET A 117 11.02 -6.80 2.90
C MET A 117 11.90 -6.35 4.08
N LEU A 118 11.31 -6.24 5.27
CA LEU A 118 12.05 -5.88 6.49
C LEU A 118 13.03 -6.97 6.90
N ALA A 119 12.63 -8.24 6.85
CA ALA A 119 13.46 -9.38 7.22
C ALA A 119 14.66 -9.53 6.30
N THR A 120 14.46 -9.44 4.99
CA THR A 120 15.55 -9.53 4.00
C THR A 120 16.55 -8.41 4.19
N ASN A 121 16.11 -7.18 4.42
CA ASN A 121 17.00 -6.05 4.71
C ASN A 121 17.85 -6.28 5.98
N ARG A 122 17.27 -6.86 7.04
CA ARG A 122 17.97 -7.17 8.29
C ARG A 122 18.94 -8.33 8.14
N LEU A 123 18.54 -9.43 7.53
CA LEU A 123 19.37 -10.62 7.34
C LEU A 123 20.63 -10.29 6.53
N PHE A 124 20.48 -9.63 5.41
CA PHE A 124 21.62 -9.24 4.57
C PHE A 124 22.53 -8.20 5.24
N ASN A 125 22.01 -7.42 6.20
CA ASN A 125 22.86 -6.55 7.00
C ASN A 125 23.68 -7.30 8.06
N LYS A 126 23.15 -8.38 8.66
CA LYS A 126 23.85 -9.21 9.66
C LYS A 126 24.95 -10.09 9.05
N VAL A 127 24.70 -10.73 7.91
CA VAL A 127 25.64 -11.68 7.29
C VAL A 127 27.03 -11.05 7.04
N LYS A 128 27.11 -9.76 6.74
CA LYS A 128 28.40 -9.11 6.51
C LYS A 128 29.17 -8.78 7.79
N VAL A 129 28.54 -8.73 8.94
CA VAL A 129 29.23 -8.52 10.22
C VAL A 129 29.97 -9.80 10.63
N LEU A 130 29.40 -10.95 10.31
CA LEU A 130 30.01 -12.26 10.62
C LEU A 130 31.18 -12.60 9.70
N ASN A 131 31.15 -12.21 8.42
CA ASN A 131 32.25 -12.47 7.47
C ASN A 131 33.43 -11.48 7.57
N LYS A 132 33.36 -10.50 8.48
CA LYS A 132 34.47 -9.57 8.77
C LYS A 132 35.28 -9.93 10.02
N LYS A 133 34.87 -10.96 10.73
CA LYS A 133 35.66 -11.60 11.80
C LYS A 133 36.39 -12.82 11.25
#